data_c611912a48a17c2217ed9b2a857c1876
#
_entry.id   c611912a48a17c2217ed9b2a857c1876
#
_cell.length_a   1.000
_cell.length_b   1.000
_cell.length_c   1.000
_cell.angle_alpha   90.00
_cell.angle_beta   90.00
_cell.angle_gamma   90.00
#
_symmetry.space_group_name_H-M   'P 1'
#
loop_
_entity.id
_entity.type
_entity.pdbx_description
1 polymer ?
#
loop_
_entity_poly.entity_id
_entity_poly.type
_entity_poly.pdbx_seq_one_letter_code
_entity_poly.pdbx_strand_id
1 'polypeptide(L)'
;MQRLPYAQRMRNRAIAITVLVTIIVAIVHCSTTDNIQDSTEALSKVQIADTLAKDSTSIAIGDTNIFDDTTILKNANGLAALKGIEDEDFNGEAGYSKDGSDNVRDTLHIKSQKDPYLADKIDILLRRYHPDLGIILVVDTKSNEIIAWGERRDDKVQNRPDWIGKATFPAASLAKLVTISAAMESNRYSLNTPIPMIGRHHTLYLRQLKVPEKYNGPTMELSEAFARSANPPMAIVGKNVGAKRLLAAAAKLGYNRRFPGNVPNTSNYTAPDTGYSLAEVSCGFTTSTTLTPLLAAAQVRAILTKKPLEIPWARDMVPFAPQKPVALDIGKFTENTYYGLREAMLRSVTQGTAHKHMSKKNMAVKNFEALRLGGKTGSLDGNDPAGRYDWFMGFAEARNDPSKSIVVIVMQMHKEFRSQPATQVAATVINYWAHQNLEKK
;
A
#
# COMPACT_ATOMS: atom_id res chain seq x y z
N MET A 1 -5.53 -32.24 9.04
CA MET A 1 -4.40 -32.41 8.08
C MET A 1 -3.13 -31.94 8.75
N GLN A 2 -2.21 -32.85 9.02
CA GLN A 2 -0.90 -32.55 9.60
C GLN A 2 -0.05 -31.81 8.55
N ARG A 3 0.61 -30.71 8.95
CA ARG A 3 1.53 -29.99 8.07
C ARG A 3 2.79 -30.82 7.86
N LEU A 4 3.15 -31.07 6.62
CA LEU A 4 4.41 -31.74 6.27
C LEU A 4 5.61 -31.02 6.92
N PRO A 5 6.60 -31.77 7.42
CA PRO A 5 7.83 -31.21 7.99
C PRO A 5 8.54 -30.23 7.02
N TYR A 6 9.21 -29.24 7.56
CA TYR A 6 9.87 -28.18 6.78
C TYR A 6 10.83 -28.73 5.72
N ALA A 7 11.63 -29.73 6.07
CA ALA A 7 12.55 -30.41 5.15
C ALA A 7 11.85 -31.04 3.94
N GLN A 8 10.65 -31.59 4.15
CA GLN A 8 9.89 -32.21 3.06
C GLN A 8 9.26 -31.17 2.12
N ARG A 9 8.89 -30.00 2.64
CA ARG A 9 8.43 -28.85 1.85
C ARG A 9 9.56 -28.27 0.99
N MET A 10 10.78 -28.18 1.53
CA MET A 10 11.94 -27.71 0.79
C MET A 10 12.35 -28.68 -0.31
N ARG A 11 12.33 -30.00 -0.04
CA ARG A 11 12.59 -31.04 -1.03
C ARG A 11 11.58 -31.02 -2.19
N ASN A 12 10.29 -30.84 -1.89
CA ASN A 12 9.25 -30.73 -2.90
C ASN A 12 9.39 -29.44 -3.76
N ARG A 13 9.84 -28.34 -3.16
CA ARG A 13 10.16 -27.09 -3.90
C ARG A 13 11.38 -27.26 -4.82
N ALA A 14 12.43 -27.92 -4.33
CA ALA A 14 13.60 -28.20 -5.14
C ALA A 14 13.25 -29.08 -6.36
N ILE A 15 12.44 -30.13 -6.16
CA ILE A 15 11.96 -31.01 -7.25
C ILE A 15 11.14 -30.19 -8.27
N ALA A 16 10.24 -29.32 -7.81
CA ALA A 16 9.41 -28.48 -8.70
C ALA A 16 10.28 -27.51 -9.53
N ILE A 17 11.32 -26.92 -8.96
CA ILE A 17 12.26 -26.04 -9.66
C ILE A 17 13.06 -26.84 -10.69
N THR A 18 13.54 -28.00 -10.34
CA THR A 18 14.31 -28.86 -11.28
C THR A 18 13.44 -29.27 -12.47
N VAL A 19 12.19 -29.66 -12.24
CA VAL A 19 11.25 -29.98 -13.32
C VAL A 19 10.98 -28.77 -14.21
N LEU A 20 10.80 -27.58 -13.65
CA LEU A 20 10.57 -26.35 -14.42
C LEU A 20 11.79 -26.00 -15.28
N VAL A 21 13.00 -26.10 -14.75
CA VAL A 21 14.25 -25.86 -15.49
C VAL A 21 14.40 -26.87 -16.64
N THR A 22 14.08 -28.14 -16.41
CA THR A 22 14.15 -29.18 -17.45
C THR A 22 13.16 -28.91 -18.59
N ILE A 23 11.95 -28.45 -18.25
CA ILE A 23 10.92 -28.05 -19.25
C ILE A 23 11.39 -26.84 -20.07
N ILE A 24 11.97 -25.83 -19.44
CA ILE A 24 12.47 -24.64 -20.14
C ILE A 24 13.62 -25.02 -21.07
N VAL A 25 14.55 -25.88 -20.64
CA VAL A 25 15.64 -26.38 -21.48
C VAL A 25 15.11 -27.17 -22.67
N ALA A 26 14.09 -28.02 -22.49
CA ALA A 26 13.47 -28.76 -23.57
C ALA A 26 12.78 -27.84 -24.59
N ILE A 27 12.08 -26.79 -24.13
CA ILE A 27 11.43 -25.78 -25.01
C ILE A 27 12.48 -25.02 -25.81
N VAL A 28 13.57 -24.59 -25.17
CA VAL A 28 14.68 -23.88 -25.85
C VAL A 28 15.37 -24.79 -26.88
N HIS A 29 15.52 -26.06 -26.56
CA HIS A 29 16.14 -27.03 -27.49
C HIS A 29 15.25 -27.31 -28.71
N CYS A 30 13.91 -27.43 -28.52
CA CYS A 30 12.94 -27.55 -29.62
C CYS A 30 12.89 -26.32 -30.53
N SER A 31 13.18 -25.12 -29.99
CA SER A 31 13.19 -23.88 -30.79
C SER A 31 14.41 -23.74 -31.69
N THR A 32 15.42 -24.58 -31.52
CA THR A 32 16.66 -24.53 -32.28
C THR A 32 16.81 -25.67 -33.31
N THR A 33 15.84 -26.59 -33.41
CA THR A 33 15.85 -27.69 -34.37
C THR A 33 14.53 -27.75 -35.15
N ASP A 34 14.61 -27.51 -36.46
CA ASP A 34 13.49 -27.57 -37.41
C ASP A 34 13.01 -29.03 -37.63
N ASN A 35 12.35 -29.66 -36.65
CA ASN A 35 11.73 -30.96 -36.85
C ASN A 35 10.37 -31.06 -36.11
N ILE A 36 9.30 -30.96 -36.89
CA ILE A 36 7.88 -30.90 -36.42
C ILE A 36 7.37 -32.25 -35.84
N GLN A 37 8.09 -33.37 -36.05
CA GLN A 37 7.64 -34.70 -35.61
C GLN A 37 7.91 -34.99 -34.11
N ASP A 38 8.92 -34.34 -33.50
CA ASP A 38 9.23 -34.51 -32.05
C ASP A 38 8.32 -33.70 -31.13
N SER A 39 7.56 -32.75 -31.66
CA SER A 39 6.70 -31.86 -30.86
C SER A 39 5.45 -32.54 -30.28
N THR A 40 4.97 -33.62 -30.90
CA THR A 40 3.76 -34.35 -30.43
C THR A 40 4.07 -35.25 -29.23
N GLU A 41 5.26 -35.79 -29.12
CA GLU A 41 5.65 -36.59 -27.95
C GLU A 41 6.02 -35.72 -26.74
N ALA A 42 6.52 -34.53 -26.97
CA ALA A 42 6.76 -33.52 -25.91
C ALA A 42 5.44 -32.98 -25.33
N LEU A 43 4.43 -32.77 -26.17
CA LEU A 43 3.09 -32.32 -25.73
C LEU A 43 2.34 -33.37 -24.89
N SER A 44 2.50 -34.67 -25.19
CA SER A 44 1.92 -35.75 -24.40
C SER A 44 2.53 -35.87 -22.99
N LYS A 45 3.83 -35.59 -22.85
CA LYS A 45 4.54 -35.55 -21.56
C LYS A 45 4.16 -34.31 -20.73
N VAL A 46 3.81 -33.19 -21.37
CA VAL A 46 3.29 -31.98 -20.68
C VAL A 46 1.89 -32.22 -20.12
N GLN A 47 1.03 -32.94 -20.84
CA GLN A 47 -0.32 -33.27 -20.32
C GLN A 47 -0.32 -34.21 -19.11
N ILE A 48 0.69 -35.11 -19.00
CA ILE A 48 0.85 -35.98 -17.82
C ILE A 48 1.33 -35.17 -16.60
N ALA A 49 2.18 -34.17 -16.80
CA ALA A 49 2.63 -33.28 -15.73
C ALA A 49 1.48 -32.40 -15.18
N ASP A 50 0.57 -31.96 -16.04
CA ASP A 50 -0.59 -31.13 -15.68
C ASP A 50 -1.63 -31.92 -14.83
N THR A 51 -1.71 -33.24 -15.01
CA THR A 51 -2.59 -34.11 -14.23
C THR A 51 -2.07 -34.32 -12.80
N LEU A 52 -0.76 -34.27 -12.61
CA LEU A 52 -0.13 -34.40 -11.27
C LEU A 52 -0.03 -33.06 -10.51
N ALA A 53 -0.18 -31.94 -11.19
CA ALA A 53 -0.17 -30.59 -10.60
C ALA A 53 -1.56 -30.10 -10.12
N LYS A 54 -2.63 -30.80 -10.47
CA LYS A 54 -4.02 -30.39 -10.12
C LYS A 54 -4.39 -30.48 -8.65
N ASP A 55 -3.54 -31.07 -7.80
CA ASP A 55 -3.75 -31.09 -6.35
C ASP A 55 -3.05 -29.95 -5.58
N SER A 56 -2.34 -29.06 -6.24
CA SER A 56 -1.71 -27.90 -5.56
C SER A 56 -1.69 -26.67 -6.46
N THR A 57 -2.61 -25.74 -6.18
CA THR A 57 -2.68 -24.35 -6.63
C THR A 57 -2.91 -24.12 -8.12
N SER A 58 -4.14 -23.72 -8.46
CA SER A 58 -4.52 -23.10 -9.72
C SER A 58 -3.79 -21.77 -9.89
N ILE A 59 -2.79 -21.72 -10.77
CA ILE A 59 -2.27 -20.48 -11.36
C ILE A 59 -2.98 -20.33 -12.71
N ALA A 60 -3.96 -19.45 -12.75
CA ALA A 60 -4.55 -19.02 -14.01
C ALA A 60 -3.57 -18.02 -14.67
N ILE A 61 -3.00 -18.42 -15.80
CA ILE A 61 -2.37 -17.48 -16.74
C ILE A 61 -3.52 -16.87 -17.54
N GLY A 62 -3.96 -15.70 -17.13
CA GLY A 62 -4.90 -14.87 -17.91
C GLY A 62 -4.12 -13.91 -18.79
N ASP A 63 -4.62 -13.73 -20.00
CA ASP A 63 -4.08 -12.95 -21.11
C ASP A 63 -3.39 -11.65 -20.69
N THR A 64 -2.11 -11.56 -21.00
CA THR A 64 -1.32 -10.34 -20.95
C THR A 64 -1.73 -9.46 -22.14
N ASN A 65 -2.54 -8.44 -21.90
CA ASN A 65 -2.58 -7.31 -22.79
C ASN A 65 -1.28 -6.50 -22.63
N ILE A 66 -0.44 -6.68 -23.61
CA ILE A 66 0.86 -6.07 -23.85
C ILE A 66 0.71 -4.55 -23.78
N PHE A 67 1.36 -3.92 -22.82
CA PHE A 67 1.65 -2.50 -22.90
C PHE A 67 2.59 -2.29 -24.09
N ASP A 68 2.17 -1.45 -25.04
CA ASP A 68 2.94 -1.08 -26.20
C ASP A 68 4.32 -0.55 -25.79
N ASP A 69 5.39 -1.25 -26.17
CA ASP A 69 6.80 -0.92 -25.90
C ASP A 69 7.18 0.51 -26.34
N THR A 70 6.43 1.08 -27.28
CA THR A 70 6.64 2.46 -27.74
C THR A 70 6.33 3.52 -26.70
N THR A 71 5.45 3.21 -25.72
CA THR A 71 5.14 4.14 -24.61
C THR A 71 6.24 4.14 -23.56
N ILE A 72 6.91 3.01 -23.34
CA ILE A 72 8.05 2.89 -22.44
C ILE A 72 9.27 3.64 -22.99
N LEU A 73 9.52 3.54 -24.29
CA LEU A 73 10.63 4.23 -24.95
C LEU A 73 10.42 5.76 -25.00
N LYS A 74 9.17 6.25 -25.18
CA LYS A 74 8.88 7.70 -25.09
C LYS A 74 9.05 8.25 -23.67
N ASN A 75 8.77 7.47 -22.64
CA ASN A 75 9.03 7.86 -21.26
C ASN A 75 10.53 7.83 -20.89
N ALA A 76 11.30 6.92 -21.50
CA ALA A 76 12.76 6.89 -21.37
C ALA A 76 13.43 8.13 -22.01
N ASN A 77 12.90 8.61 -23.14
CA ASN A 77 13.40 9.85 -23.76
C ASN A 77 13.05 11.11 -22.96
N GLY A 78 11.95 11.10 -22.18
CA GLY A 78 11.65 12.17 -21.21
C GLY A 78 12.64 12.20 -20.04
N LEU A 79 13.13 11.04 -19.62
CA LEU A 79 14.19 10.93 -18.62
C LEU A 79 15.56 11.40 -19.17
N ALA A 80 15.82 11.16 -20.46
CA ALA A 80 17.04 11.64 -21.11
C ALA A 80 17.08 13.17 -21.26
N ALA A 81 15.92 13.83 -21.40
CA ALA A 81 15.85 15.29 -21.39
C ALA A 81 16.13 15.89 -20.01
N LEU A 82 15.89 15.14 -18.92
CA LEU A 82 16.29 15.53 -17.56
C LEU A 82 17.78 15.28 -17.29
N LYS A 83 18.42 14.35 -17.99
CA LYS A 83 19.87 14.11 -17.89
C LYS A 83 20.72 15.29 -18.42
N GLY A 84 20.20 16.09 -19.34
CA GLY A 84 20.86 17.31 -19.82
C GLY A 84 20.92 18.45 -18.82
N ILE A 85 20.27 18.32 -17.67
CA ILE A 85 20.34 19.29 -16.54
C ILE A 85 21.24 18.72 -15.41
N GLU A 86 21.59 17.45 -15.49
CA GLU A 86 22.35 16.73 -14.45
C GLU A 86 23.87 16.94 -14.50
N ASP A 87 24.43 17.50 -15.58
CA ASP A 87 25.89 17.45 -15.78
C ASP A 87 26.68 18.61 -15.18
N GLU A 88 26.04 19.64 -14.58
CA GLU A 88 26.82 20.72 -13.94
C GLU A 88 26.60 20.92 -12.44
N ASP A 89 25.46 20.49 -11.82
CA ASP A 89 25.22 20.75 -10.39
C ASP A 89 24.66 19.56 -9.58
N PHE A 90 24.41 18.39 -10.17
CA PHE A 90 23.81 17.26 -9.47
C PHE A 90 24.58 15.96 -9.65
N ASN A 91 25.86 15.92 -9.26
CA ASN A 91 26.58 14.67 -8.99
C ASN A 91 26.14 14.11 -7.63
N GLY A 92 24.86 13.77 -7.55
CA GLY A 92 24.22 13.15 -6.41
C GLY A 92 24.08 11.64 -6.56
N GLU A 93 25.17 10.94 -6.81
CA GLU A 93 25.23 9.53 -6.41
C GLU A 93 25.05 9.49 -4.89
N ALA A 94 23.90 8.94 -4.43
CA ALA A 94 23.73 8.51 -3.05
C ALA A 94 24.61 7.28 -2.81
N GLY A 95 25.91 7.47 -2.90
CA GLY A 95 26.91 6.53 -2.45
C GLY A 95 26.99 6.63 -0.94
N TYR A 96 26.62 5.59 -0.24
CA TYR A 96 27.00 5.43 1.16
C TYR A 96 28.51 5.27 1.23
N SER A 97 29.21 6.36 1.49
CA SER A 97 30.62 6.34 1.79
C SER A 97 30.79 5.92 3.25
N LYS A 98 31.73 5.01 3.49
CA LYS A 98 32.10 4.53 4.85
C LYS A 98 32.90 5.55 5.66
N ASP A 99 33.14 6.76 5.14
CA ASP A 99 34.11 7.72 5.66
C ASP A 99 33.57 8.99 6.27
N GLY A 100 32.29 9.04 6.65
CA GLY A 100 31.74 10.18 7.40
C GLY A 100 31.37 11.41 6.55
N SER A 101 31.52 11.38 5.21
CA SER A 101 31.08 12.48 4.31
C SER A 101 29.56 12.54 4.11
N ASP A 102 28.86 11.49 4.51
CA ASP A 102 27.39 11.35 4.40
C ASP A 102 26.61 12.39 5.24
N ASN A 103 27.20 12.85 6.32
CA ASN A 103 26.51 13.76 7.24
C ASN A 103 26.18 15.15 6.66
N VAL A 104 26.91 15.64 5.67
CA VAL A 104 26.71 17.00 5.11
C VAL A 104 25.57 17.01 4.10
N ARG A 105 25.46 16.02 3.21
CA ARG A 105 24.40 15.92 2.20
C ARG A 105 23.05 15.67 2.85
N ASP A 106 22.97 14.71 3.78
CA ASP A 106 21.76 14.42 4.56
C ASP A 106 21.28 15.65 5.33
N THR A 107 22.21 16.44 5.92
CA THR A 107 21.88 17.64 6.67
C THR A 107 21.30 18.74 5.76
N LEU A 108 21.81 18.92 4.55
CA LEU A 108 21.29 19.89 3.59
C LEU A 108 19.88 19.50 3.12
N HIS A 109 19.67 18.23 2.80
CA HIS A 109 18.37 17.71 2.40
C HIS A 109 17.30 17.87 3.49
N ILE A 110 17.63 17.59 4.76
CA ILE A 110 16.74 17.82 5.89
C ILE A 110 16.43 19.30 6.07
N LYS A 111 17.42 20.18 5.94
CA LYS A 111 17.24 21.63 6.10
C LYS A 111 16.39 22.28 5.00
N SER A 112 16.36 21.72 3.79
CA SER A 112 15.56 22.22 2.69
C SER A 112 14.06 21.92 2.83
N GLN A 113 13.67 20.94 3.67
CA GLN A 113 12.28 20.61 3.89
C GLN A 113 11.55 21.70 4.68
N LYS A 114 10.24 21.82 4.47
CA LYS A 114 9.42 22.88 5.10
C LYS A 114 9.44 22.82 6.62
N ASP A 115 9.49 21.61 7.20
CA ASP A 115 9.67 21.39 8.64
C ASP A 115 10.96 20.60 8.90
N PRO A 116 12.12 21.28 8.99
CA PRO A 116 13.41 20.62 9.19
C PRO A 116 13.52 19.87 10.50
N TYR A 117 12.84 20.34 11.57
CA TYR A 117 12.79 19.63 12.84
C TYR A 117 12.11 18.27 12.70
N LEU A 118 10.94 18.25 12.08
CA LEU A 118 10.21 16.99 11.89
C LEU A 118 10.96 16.05 10.92
N ALA A 119 11.61 16.61 9.89
CA ALA A 119 12.45 15.84 8.98
C ALA A 119 13.64 15.18 9.69
N ASP A 120 14.34 15.91 10.58
CA ASP A 120 15.41 15.37 11.44
C ASP A 120 14.89 14.21 12.32
N LYS A 121 13.71 14.39 12.93
CA LYS A 121 13.11 13.31 13.76
C LYS A 121 12.74 12.08 12.94
N ILE A 122 12.25 12.27 11.71
CA ILE A 122 11.94 11.17 10.78
C ILE A 122 13.22 10.40 10.43
N ASP A 123 14.31 11.09 10.11
CA ASP A 123 15.59 10.47 9.81
C ASP A 123 16.12 9.65 11.00
N ILE A 124 16.09 10.23 12.20
CA ILE A 124 16.48 9.53 13.45
C ILE A 124 15.63 8.26 13.64
N LEU A 125 14.31 8.31 13.39
CA LEU A 125 13.43 7.14 13.53
C LEU A 125 13.78 6.05 12.52
N LEU A 126 14.02 6.40 11.27
CA LEU A 126 14.37 5.46 10.21
C LEU A 126 15.74 4.79 10.50
N ARG A 127 16.73 5.55 10.98
CA ARG A 127 18.02 5.01 11.40
C ARG A 127 17.87 4.10 12.63
N ARG A 128 17.10 4.52 13.64
CA ARG A 128 16.93 3.79 14.89
C ARG A 128 16.18 2.47 14.72
N TYR A 129 15.09 2.48 13.94
CA TYR A 129 14.23 1.31 13.77
C TYR A 129 14.65 0.39 12.63
N HIS A 130 15.51 0.85 11.77
CA HIS A 130 16.22 0.05 10.80
C HIS A 130 15.34 -0.88 9.94
N PRO A 131 14.21 -0.41 9.33
CA PRO A 131 13.49 -1.25 8.39
C PRO A 131 14.39 -1.55 7.17
N ASP A 132 14.21 -2.70 6.53
CA ASP A 132 14.92 -3.00 5.27
C ASP A 132 14.54 -1.98 4.17
N LEU A 133 13.29 -1.54 4.19
CA LEU A 133 12.79 -0.40 3.43
C LEU A 133 11.81 0.38 4.31
N GLY A 134 11.99 1.67 4.44
CA GLY A 134 11.12 2.54 5.23
C GLY A 134 10.83 3.86 4.52
N ILE A 135 9.57 4.28 4.56
CA ILE A 135 9.11 5.56 4.05
C ILE A 135 8.20 6.19 5.08
N ILE A 136 8.48 7.45 5.41
CA ILE A 136 7.63 8.28 6.26
C ILE A 136 7.34 9.57 5.49
N LEU A 137 6.06 9.90 5.34
CA LEU A 137 5.60 11.09 4.63
C LEU A 137 4.60 11.85 5.50
N VAL A 138 4.81 13.15 5.66
CA VAL A 138 3.93 14.04 6.43
C VAL A 138 3.48 15.19 5.55
N VAL A 139 2.16 15.37 5.45
CA VAL A 139 1.52 16.39 4.61
C VAL A 139 0.66 17.30 5.50
N ASP A 140 0.82 18.60 5.36
CA ASP A 140 -0.10 19.58 5.95
C ASP A 140 -1.45 19.53 5.23
N THR A 141 -2.52 19.28 5.97
CA THR A 141 -3.84 19.06 5.36
C THR A 141 -4.39 20.30 4.68
N LYS A 142 -4.11 21.49 5.21
CA LYS A 142 -4.63 22.76 4.70
C LYS A 142 -3.97 23.16 3.38
N SER A 143 -2.64 23.16 3.32
CA SER A 143 -1.88 23.54 2.15
C SER A 143 -1.68 22.42 1.12
N ASN A 144 -1.91 21.17 1.50
CA ASN A 144 -1.54 19.98 0.74
C ASN A 144 -0.01 19.88 0.45
N GLU A 145 0.80 20.57 1.22
CA GLU A 145 2.25 20.58 1.07
C GLU A 145 2.88 19.46 1.90
N ILE A 146 3.83 18.76 1.31
CA ILE A 146 4.69 17.82 2.04
C ILE A 146 5.59 18.67 2.92
N ILE A 147 5.44 18.53 4.25
CA ILE A 147 6.18 19.32 5.22
C ILE A 147 7.42 18.62 5.73
N ALA A 148 7.38 17.29 5.77
CA ALA A 148 8.54 16.47 6.13
C ALA A 148 8.39 15.06 5.53
N TRP A 149 9.51 14.48 5.13
CA TRP A 149 9.56 13.11 4.66
C TRP A 149 10.96 12.52 4.86
N GLY A 150 11.04 11.21 4.83
CA GLY A 150 12.28 10.47 4.86
C GLY A 150 12.11 9.07 4.28
N GLU A 151 13.20 8.55 3.76
CA GLU A 151 13.29 7.23 3.16
C GLU A 151 14.53 6.53 3.66
N ARG A 152 14.43 5.23 3.91
CA ARG A 152 15.55 4.36 4.21
C ARG A 152 15.49 3.11 3.36
N ARG A 153 16.63 2.71 2.84
CA ARG A 153 16.85 1.45 2.11
C ARG A 153 18.05 0.73 2.70
N ASP A 154 17.93 -0.58 2.83
CA ASP A 154 19.11 -1.41 3.05
C ASP A 154 19.87 -1.54 1.72
N ASP A 155 21.20 -1.54 1.75
CA ASP A 155 22.09 -1.71 0.59
C ASP A 155 21.80 -2.97 -0.23
N LYS A 156 21.16 -3.96 0.38
CA LYS A 156 20.70 -5.19 -0.28
C LYS A 156 19.38 -5.02 -1.06
N VAL A 157 18.70 -3.90 -0.93
CA VAL A 157 17.52 -3.56 -1.71
C VAL A 157 17.96 -2.64 -2.83
N GLN A 158 18.15 -3.21 -4.04
CA GLN A 158 18.74 -2.53 -5.19
C GLN A 158 18.17 -1.15 -5.48
N ASN A 159 19.01 -0.26 -6.01
CA ASN A 159 18.72 1.11 -6.45
C ASN A 159 17.47 1.21 -7.30
N ARG A 160 16.35 1.52 -6.64
CA ARG A 160 15.15 2.01 -7.31
C ARG A 160 14.92 3.44 -6.83
N PRO A 161 15.18 4.44 -7.65
CA PRO A 161 14.80 5.82 -7.32
C PRO A 161 13.29 5.93 -7.22
N ASP A 162 12.79 6.88 -6.46
CA ASP A 162 11.37 7.30 -6.43
C ASP A 162 10.38 6.32 -5.78
N TRP A 163 10.76 5.64 -4.72
CA TRP A 163 9.88 4.70 -4.01
C TRP A 163 8.54 5.33 -3.59
N ILE A 164 8.53 6.60 -3.20
CA ILE A 164 7.31 7.29 -2.74
C ILE A 164 6.29 7.44 -3.86
N GLY A 165 6.74 7.62 -5.09
CA GLY A 165 5.88 7.76 -6.27
C GLY A 165 5.74 6.49 -7.11
N LYS A 166 6.78 5.64 -7.17
CA LYS A 166 6.86 4.44 -8.01
C LYS A 166 6.81 3.12 -7.23
N ALA A 167 6.31 3.14 -6.04
CA ALA A 167 6.28 1.95 -5.23
C ALA A 167 5.34 0.87 -5.80
N THR A 168 5.83 -0.35 -5.87
CA THR A 168 5.06 -1.56 -6.19
C THR A 168 4.58 -2.25 -4.90
N PHE A 169 4.40 -1.50 -3.85
CA PHE A 169 4.07 -2.03 -2.53
C PHE A 169 2.64 -2.57 -2.49
N PRO A 170 2.43 -3.79 -2.01
CA PRO A 170 1.08 -4.31 -1.83
C PRO A 170 0.33 -3.40 -0.84
N ALA A 171 -0.88 -2.96 -1.25
CA ALA A 171 -1.72 -2.10 -0.42
C ALA A 171 -2.23 -2.82 0.84
N ALA A 172 -2.23 -4.14 0.82
CA ALA A 172 -2.77 -4.95 1.90
C ALA A 172 -4.18 -4.47 2.30
N SER A 173 -4.46 -4.44 3.60
CA SER A 173 -5.76 -4.00 4.13
C SER A 173 -6.08 -2.52 3.92
N LEU A 174 -5.19 -1.71 3.33
CA LEU A 174 -5.52 -0.35 2.89
C LEU A 174 -6.54 -0.38 1.72
N ALA A 175 -6.54 -1.44 0.92
CA ALA A 175 -7.53 -1.69 -0.13
C ALA A 175 -8.98 -1.74 0.39
N LYS A 176 -9.20 -2.02 1.68
CA LYS A 176 -10.53 -1.96 2.30
C LYS A 176 -11.17 -0.56 2.23
N LEU A 177 -10.36 0.48 2.01
CA LEU A 177 -10.87 1.82 1.75
C LEU A 177 -11.74 1.85 0.48
N VAL A 178 -11.34 1.14 -0.58
CA VAL A 178 -12.14 0.98 -1.79
C VAL A 178 -13.48 0.31 -1.48
N THR A 179 -13.45 -0.77 -0.71
CA THR A 179 -14.64 -1.56 -0.42
C THR A 179 -15.67 -0.80 0.42
N ILE A 180 -15.23 -0.12 1.51
CA ILE A 180 -16.15 0.67 2.34
C ILE A 180 -16.69 1.87 1.55
N SER A 181 -15.88 2.52 0.72
CA SER A 181 -16.33 3.61 -0.16
C SER A 181 -17.41 3.14 -1.13
N ALA A 182 -17.17 2.02 -1.83
CA ALA A 182 -18.12 1.44 -2.76
C ALA A 182 -19.41 0.99 -2.07
N ALA A 183 -19.31 0.47 -0.85
CA ALA A 183 -20.46 0.06 -0.05
C ALA A 183 -21.34 1.27 0.31
N MET A 184 -20.75 2.34 0.81
CA MET A 184 -21.48 3.57 1.16
C MET A 184 -22.07 4.26 -0.07
N GLU A 185 -21.34 4.39 -1.18
CA GLU A 185 -21.84 4.95 -2.45
C GLU A 185 -22.98 4.11 -3.05
N SER A 186 -23.11 2.85 -2.66
CA SER A 186 -24.21 1.99 -3.14
C SER A 186 -25.57 2.27 -2.49
N ASN A 187 -25.61 3.06 -1.43
CA ASN A 187 -26.76 3.30 -0.54
C ASN A 187 -27.37 2.03 0.09
N ARG A 188 -26.66 0.89 0.01
CA ARG A 188 -27.10 -0.38 0.62
C ARG A 188 -26.52 -0.61 2.01
N TYR A 189 -25.48 0.16 2.35
CA TYR A 189 -24.71 0.01 3.57
C TYR A 189 -24.56 1.35 4.27
N SER A 190 -24.66 1.30 5.58
CA SER A 190 -24.25 2.37 6.49
C SER A 190 -23.12 1.86 7.38
N LEU A 191 -22.50 2.73 8.17
CA LEU A 191 -21.44 2.35 9.12
C LEU A 191 -21.88 1.27 10.12
N ASN A 192 -23.16 1.26 10.48
CA ASN A 192 -23.75 0.37 11.48
C ASN A 192 -24.40 -0.87 10.86
N THR A 193 -24.32 -1.04 9.53
CA THR A 193 -24.88 -2.25 8.89
C THR A 193 -24.17 -3.49 9.43
N PRO A 194 -24.92 -4.45 10.01
CA PRO A 194 -24.36 -5.69 10.53
C PRO A 194 -23.96 -6.61 9.36
N ILE A 195 -22.72 -7.04 9.35
CA ILE A 195 -22.16 -7.95 8.34
C ILE A 195 -21.81 -9.28 9.03
N PRO A 196 -22.12 -10.43 8.43
CA PRO A 196 -21.74 -11.73 8.98
C PRO A 196 -20.24 -11.84 9.22
N MET A 197 -19.87 -12.28 10.43
CA MET A 197 -18.48 -12.52 10.82
C MET A 197 -18.25 -14.02 10.97
N ILE A 198 -17.73 -14.68 9.94
CA ILE A 198 -17.53 -16.12 9.90
C ILE A 198 -16.05 -16.44 10.10
N GLY A 199 -15.71 -17.14 11.18
CA GLY A 199 -14.34 -17.57 11.50
C GLY A 199 -13.49 -16.47 12.12
N ARG A 200 -12.19 -16.39 11.79
CA ARG A 200 -11.24 -15.45 12.39
C ARG A 200 -11.09 -14.18 11.54
N HIS A 201 -10.81 -13.04 12.19
CA HIS A 201 -10.75 -11.72 11.55
C HIS A 201 -9.75 -11.62 10.38
N HIS A 202 -8.57 -12.21 10.54
CA HIS A 202 -7.46 -12.03 9.59
C HIS A 202 -7.23 -13.22 8.67
N THR A 203 -8.20 -14.13 8.58
CA THR A 203 -8.20 -15.24 7.63
C THR A 203 -9.18 -14.97 6.50
N LEU A 204 -8.95 -15.60 5.35
CA LEU A 204 -9.91 -15.66 4.26
C LEU A 204 -9.92 -17.07 3.70
N TYR A 205 -11.06 -17.73 3.82
CA TYR A 205 -11.29 -19.07 3.27
C TYR A 205 -12.64 -19.08 2.55
N LEU A 206 -12.79 -19.90 1.54
CA LEU A 206 -14.01 -19.98 0.74
C LEU A 206 -15.26 -20.25 1.62
N ARG A 207 -15.13 -21.09 2.68
CA ARG A 207 -16.22 -21.36 3.63
C ARG A 207 -16.69 -20.11 4.40
N GLN A 208 -15.81 -19.11 4.62
CA GLN A 208 -16.17 -17.88 5.32
C GLN A 208 -17.02 -16.93 4.44
N LEU A 209 -17.08 -17.19 3.14
CA LEU A 209 -17.87 -16.42 2.17
C LEU A 209 -19.23 -17.07 1.87
N LYS A 210 -19.47 -18.27 2.39
CA LYS A 210 -20.75 -18.96 2.25
C LYS A 210 -21.66 -18.56 3.41
N VAL A 211 -22.40 -17.47 3.23
CA VAL A 211 -23.38 -17.01 4.24
C VAL A 211 -24.69 -17.77 4.01
N PRO A 212 -25.20 -18.53 4.99
CA PRO A 212 -26.52 -19.16 4.92
C PRO A 212 -27.64 -18.12 4.78
N GLU A 213 -28.74 -18.47 4.13
CA GLU A 213 -29.93 -17.58 4.00
C GLU A 213 -30.44 -17.13 5.37
N LYS A 214 -30.50 -18.05 6.32
CA LYS A 214 -30.85 -17.76 7.74
C LYS A 214 -29.58 -17.78 8.56
N TYR A 215 -28.84 -16.68 8.52
CA TYR A 215 -27.61 -16.54 9.31
C TYR A 215 -27.95 -15.99 10.72
N ASN A 216 -27.72 -16.81 11.74
CA ASN A 216 -27.92 -16.46 13.16
C ASN A 216 -26.58 -16.37 13.93
N GLY A 217 -25.45 -16.36 13.21
CA GLY A 217 -24.12 -16.29 13.79
C GLY A 217 -23.70 -14.86 14.17
N PRO A 218 -22.46 -14.69 14.66
CA PRO A 218 -21.91 -13.39 15.01
C PRO A 218 -21.87 -12.43 13.81
N THR A 219 -22.21 -11.17 14.05
CA THR A 219 -22.09 -10.10 13.09
C THR A 219 -21.14 -9.03 13.59
N MET A 220 -20.68 -8.19 12.68
CA MET A 220 -19.83 -7.03 12.95
C MET A 220 -20.33 -5.85 12.13
N GLU A 221 -20.44 -4.67 12.73
CA GLU A 221 -20.77 -3.46 11.99
C GLU A 221 -19.74 -3.18 10.90
N LEU A 222 -20.16 -2.60 9.77
CA LEU A 222 -19.25 -2.27 8.66
C LEU A 222 -18.06 -1.42 9.12
N SER A 223 -18.31 -0.41 9.96
CA SER A 223 -17.24 0.44 10.53
C SER A 223 -16.30 -0.34 11.45
N GLU A 224 -16.81 -1.30 12.22
CA GLU A 224 -15.98 -2.16 13.07
C GLU A 224 -15.15 -3.14 12.22
N ALA A 225 -15.74 -3.72 11.18
CA ALA A 225 -15.04 -4.60 10.26
C ALA A 225 -13.85 -3.89 9.57
N PHE A 226 -14.04 -2.63 9.20
CA PHE A 226 -12.97 -1.77 8.69
C PHE A 226 -11.93 -1.48 9.78
N ALA A 227 -12.35 -1.05 10.97
CA ALA A 227 -11.48 -0.67 12.08
C ALA A 227 -10.60 -1.84 12.58
N ARG A 228 -11.19 -3.02 12.74
CA ARG A 228 -10.49 -4.25 13.13
C ARG A 228 -9.81 -4.95 11.96
N SER A 229 -9.93 -4.39 10.76
CA SER A 229 -9.35 -4.96 9.55
C SER A 229 -9.80 -6.41 9.26
N ALA A 230 -11.05 -6.74 9.60
CA ALA A 230 -11.59 -8.08 9.46
C ALA A 230 -11.78 -8.45 7.98
N ASN A 231 -11.16 -9.57 7.54
CA ASN A 231 -11.22 -9.99 6.14
C ASN A 231 -12.59 -10.55 5.73
N PRO A 232 -13.21 -11.50 6.48
CA PRO A 232 -14.45 -12.10 6.04
C PRO A 232 -15.60 -11.11 5.79
N PRO A 233 -15.94 -10.20 6.73
CA PRO A 233 -17.03 -9.25 6.49
C PRO A 233 -16.72 -8.27 5.36
N MET A 234 -15.47 -7.79 5.23
CA MET A 234 -15.09 -6.89 4.13
C MET A 234 -15.15 -7.60 2.77
N ALA A 235 -14.76 -8.86 2.72
CA ALA A 235 -14.87 -9.69 1.51
C ALA A 235 -16.33 -9.97 1.13
N ILE A 236 -17.20 -10.24 2.10
CA ILE A 236 -18.65 -10.42 1.87
C ILE A 236 -19.24 -9.13 1.30
N VAL A 237 -18.94 -7.98 1.90
CA VAL A 237 -19.39 -6.67 1.41
C VAL A 237 -18.91 -6.42 -0.02
N GLY A 238 -17.64 -6.64 -0.33
CA GLY A 238 -17.10 -6.41 -1.65
C GLY A 238 -17.74 -7.30 -2.71
N LYS A 239 -17.97 -8.59 -2.42
CA LYS A 239 -18.72 -9.48 -3.31
C LYS A 239 -20.14 -8.99 -3.57
N ASN A 240 -20.83 -8.52 -2.54
CA ASN A 240 -22.21 -8.03 -2.66
C ASN A 240 -22.31 -6.69 -3.39
N VAL A 241 -21.31 -5.84 -3.27
CA VAL A 241 -21.19 -4.56 -3.98
C VAL A 241 -20.87 -4.79 -5.46
N GLY A 242 -20.01 -5.75 -5.76
CA GLY A 242 -19.62 -6.18 -7.09
C GLY A 242 -18.49 -5.35 -7.71
N ALA A 243 -17.81 -5.97 -8.69
CA ALA A 243 -16.60 -5.43 -9.32
C ALA A 243 -16.80 -4.02 -9.89
N LYS A 244 -17.90 -3.76 -10.60
CA LYS A 244 -18.17 -2.46 -11.23
C LYS A 244 -18.15 -1.30 -10.23
N ARG A 245 -18.77 -1.47 -9.05
CA ARG A 245 -18.78 -0.42 -8.02
C ARG A 245 -17.44 -0.29 -7.31
N LEU A 246 -16.74 -1.41 -7.10
CA LEU A 246 -15.39 -1.39 -6.55
C LEU A 246 -14.43 -0.63 -7.47
N LEU A 247 -14.44 -0.90 -8.77
CA LEU A 247 -13.63 -0.18 -9.76
C LEU A 247 -13.97 1.30 -9.83
N ALA A 248 -15.26 1.66 -9.76
CA ALA A 248 -15.69 3.06 -9.71
C ALA A 248 -15.17 3.79 -8.46
N ALA A 249 -15.21 3.14 -7.28
CA ALA A 249 -14.67 3.69 -6.05
C ALA A 249 -13.13 3.78 -6.09
N ALA A 250 -12.44 2.76 -6.63
CA ALA A 250 -11.00 2.77 -6.81
C ALA A 250 -10.55 3.92 -7.72
N ALA A 251 -11.29 4.18 -8.80
CA ALA A 251 -11.03 5.30 -9.70
C ALA A 251 -11.14 6.67 -9.00
N LYS A 252 -12.17 6.87 -8.15
CA LYS A 252 -12.33 8.08 -7.32
C LYS A 252 -11.23 8.20 -6.24
N LEU A 253 -10.59 7.11 -5.86
CA LEU A 253 -9.43 7.06 -4.96
C LEU A 253 -8.09 7.16 -5.70
N GLY A 254 -8.09 7.40 -7.02
CA GLY A 254 -6.89 7.64 -7.81
C GLY A 254 -6.14 6.38 -8.27
N TYR A 255 -6.65 5.19 -8.03
CA TYR A 255 -6.07 3.96 -8.56
C TYR A 255 -6.19 3.92 -10.09
N ASN A 256 -5.18 3.34 -10.76
CA ASN A 256 -5.12 3.19 -12.21
C ASN A 256 -5.23 4.54 -12.96
N ARG A 257 -4.83 5.63 -12.33
CA ARG A 257 -4.86 6.97 -12.92
C ARG A 257 -3.46 7.49 -13.17
N ARG A 258 -3.26 8.16 -14.30
CA ARG A 258 -2.06 8.95 -14.54
C ARG A 258 -2.19 10.26 -13.76
N PHE A 259 -1.12 10.65 -13.09
CA PHE A 259 -1.05 11.97 -12.49
C PHE A 259 -0.56 12.97 -13.53
N PRO A 260 -1.06 14.22 -13.52
CA PRO A 260 -0.55 15.28 -14.39
C PRO A 260 0.95 15.54 -14.16
N GLY A 261 1.63 15.97 -15.22
CA GLY A 261 3.08 16.12 -15.22
C GLY A 261 3.79 14.75 -15.23
N ASN A 262 4.99 14.71 -14.73
CA ASN A 262 5.83 13.51 -14.67
C ASN A 262 5.74 12.77 -13.33
N VAL A 263 4.71 13.06 -12.52
CA VAL A 263 4.53 12.41 -11.22
C VAL A 263 4.14 10.95 -11.44
N PRO A 264 4.98 10.00 -11.02
CA PRO A 264 4.70 8.59 -11.24
C PRO A 264 3.56 8.12 -10.32
N ASN A 265 2.70 7.26 -10.85
CA ASN A 265 1.72 6.52 -10.05
C ASN A 265 1.65 5.07 -10.52
N THR A 266 2.14 4.17 -9.69
CA THR A 266 2.08 2.72 -9.91
C THR A 266 0.99 2.06 -9.07
N SER A 267 0.08 2.84 -8.47
CA SER A 267 -1.03 2.31 -7.69
C SER A 267 -2.04 1.62 -8.60
N ASN A 268 -2.24 0.33 -8.36
CA ASN A 268 -3.07 -0.53 -9.17
C ASN A 268 -4.19 -1.15 -8.34
N TYR A 269 -5.40 -1.19 -8.90
CA TYR A 269 -6.54 -1.92 -8.37
C TYR A 269 -7.30 -2.58 -9.51
N THR A 270 -7.33 -3.89 -9.51
CA THR A 270 -8.11 -4.70 -10.45
C THR A 270 -9.14 -5.51 -9.68
N ALA A 271 -10.35 -5.60 -10.18
CA ALA A 271 -11.42 -6.37 -9.56
C ALA A 271 -11.92 -7.42 -10.55
N PRO A 272 -11.65 -8.71 -10.30
CA PRO A 272 -12.30 -9.81 -11.03
C PRO A 272 -13.83 -9.73 -10.88
N ASP A 273 -14.57 -10.16 -11.90
CA ASP A 273 -16.03 -10.00 -11.91
C ASP A 273 -16.73 -10.68 -10.74
N THR A 274 -16.27 -11.84 -10.34
CA THR A 274 -16.92 -12.65 -9.29
C THR A 274 -15.89 -13.53 -8.55
N GLY A 275 -16.39 -14.35 -7.64
CA GLY A 275 -15.65 -15.47 -7.05
C GLY A 275 -14.81 -15.12 -5.84
N TYR A 276 -13.86 -15.98 -5.56
CA TYR A 276 -12.97 -15.86 -4.42
C TYR A 276 -11.94 -14.73 -4.63
N SER A 277 -11.45 -14.56 -5.85
CA SER A 277 -10.50 -13.51 -6.20
C SER A 277 -11.09 -12.10 -6.00
N LEU A 278 -12.40 -11.89 -6.28
CA LEU A 278 -13.06 -10.64 -5.95
C LEU A 278 -13.09 -10.40 -4.43
N ALA A 279 -13.29 -11.44 -3.64
CA ALA A 279 -13.25 -11.37 -2.18
C ALA A 279 -11.85 -11.02 -1.66
N GLU A 280 -10.79 -11.59 -2.24
CA GLU A 280 -9.39 -11.28 -1.89
C GLU A 280 -9.06 -9.82 -2.15
N VAL A 281 -9.37 -9.32 -3.33
CA VAL A 281 -9.16 -7.90 -3.69
C VAL A 281 -9.96 -6.99 -2.76
N SER A 282 -11.22 -7.32 -2.46
CA SER A 282 -12.10 -6.52 -1.61
C SER A 282 -11.60 -6.36 -0.18
N CYS A 283 -10.89 -7.35 0.35
CA CYS A 283 -10.32 -7.25 1.69
C CYS A 283 -8.80 -6.97 1.69
N GLY A 284 -8.19 -6.80 0.51
CA GLY A 284 -6.76 -6.54 0.37
C GLY A 284 -5.89 -7.74 0.78
N PHE A 285 -6.35 -8.95 0.49
CA PHE A 285 -5.63 -10.20 0.73
C PHE A 285 -4.91 -10.68 -0.53
N THR A 286 -4.40 -9.73 -1.32
CA THR A 286 -3.70 -9.96 -2.59
C THR A 286 -2.54 -8.97 -2.75
N THR A 287 -1.49 -9.39 -3.42
CA THR A 287 -0.33 -8.55 -3.78
C THR A 287 -0.56 -7.74 -5.07
N SER A 288 -1.58 -8.07 -5.86
CA SER A 288 -1.89 -7.38 -7.12
C SER A 288 -2.43 -5.96 -6.92
N THR A 289 -3.03 -5.66 -5.76
CA THR A 289 -3.41 -4.29 -5.41
C THR A 289 -2.21 -3.58 -4.81
N THR A 290 -1.71 -2.56 -5.49
CA THR A 290 -0.55 -1.78 -5.06
C THR A 290 -0.94 -0.34 -4.73
N LEU A 291 -0.20 0.31 -3.82
CA LEU A 291 -0.47 1.68 -3.40
C LEU A 291 0.85 2.43 -3.18
N THR A 292 0.96 3.62 -3.76
CA THR A 292 2.09 4.52 -3.48
C THR A 292 1.83 5.32 -2.21
N PRO A 293 2.85 5.66 -1.41
CA PRO A 293 2.71 6.53 -0.24
C PRO A 293 2.10 7.89 -0.59
N LEU A 294 2.45 8.44 -1.75
CA LEU A 294 1.92 9.72 -2.21
C LEU A 294 0.39 9.66 -2.47
N LEU A 295 -0.08 8.59 -3.13
CA LEU A 295 -1.51 8.40 -3.34
C LEU A 295 -2.25 8.13 -2.01
N ALA A 296 -1.65 7.36 -1.10
CA ALA A 296 -2.22 7.14 0.22
C ALA A 296 -2.43 8.46 0.98
N ALA A 297 -1.48 9.39 0.90
CA ALA A 297 -1.61 10.72 1.50
C ALA A 297 -2.73 11.54 0.85
N ALA A 298 -2.82 11.53 -0.48
CA ALA A 298 -3.90 12.18 -1.22
C ALA A 298 -5.29 11.66 -0.82
N GLN A 299 -5.44 10.33 -0.65
CA GLN A 299 -6.69 9.70 -0.22
C GLN A 299 -7.11 10.15 1.18
N VAL A 300 -6.20 10.12 2.15
CA VAL A 300 -6.49 10.56 3.53
C VAL A 300 -6.88 12.03 3.56
N ARG A 301 -6.15 12.89 2.83
CA ARG A 301 -6.46 14.31 2.76
C ARG A 301 -7.83 14.56 2.13
N ALA A 302 -8.17 13.89 1.03
CA ALA A 302 -9.47 14.01 0.40
C ALA A 302 -10.62 13.65 1.37
N ILE A 303 -10.44 12.63 2.21
CA ILE A 303 -11.40 12.23 3.25
C ILE A 303 -11.59 13.35 4.29
N LEU A 304 -10.50 13.95 4.76
CA LEU A 304 -10.55 15.00 5.77
C LEU A 304 -11.18 16.29 5.24
N THR A 305 -10.80 16.69 4.04
CA THR A 305 -11.23 17.96 3.44
C THR A 305 -12.56 17.85 2.71
N LYS A 306 -13.05 16.62 2.44
CA LYS A 306 -14.24 16.31 1.64
C LYS A 306 -14.16 16.90 0.22
N LYS A 307 -12.94 17.05 -0.30
CA LYS A 307 -12.64 17.61 -1.62
C LYS A 307 -12.27 16.50 -2.60
N PRO A 308 -12.32 16.78 -3.91
CA PRO A 308 -11.71 15.91 -4.90
C PRO A 308 -10.27 15.59 -4.54
N LEU A 309 -9.78 14.44 -5.00
CA LEU A 309 -8.42 14.01 -4.73
C LEU A 309 -7.42 14.95 -5.39
N GLU A 310 -6.50 15.45 -4.59
CA GLU A 310 -5.38 16.31 -4.99
C GLU A 310 -4.06 15.65 -4.58
N ILE A 311 -3.10 15.61 -5.49
CA ILE A 311 -1.78 15.06 -5.17
C ILE A 311 -1.01 16.05 -4.29
N PRO A 312 -0.43 15.60 -3.16
CA PRO A 312 0.44 16.44 -2.34
C PRO A 312 1.63 16.98 -3.16
N TRP A 313 2.02 18.19 -2.86
CA TRP A 313 3.09 18.89 -3.54
C TRP A 313 4.24 19.21 -2.58
N ALA A 314 5.44 19.42 -3.13
CA ALA A 314 6.60 19.86 -2.38
C ALA A 314 7.16 21.14 -2.99
N ARG A 315 7.66 22.06 -2.14
CA ARG A 315 8.27 23.32 -2.58
C ARG A 315 9.57 23.09 -3.33
N ASP A 316 10.41 22.22 -2.78
CA ASP A 316 11.67 21.84 -3.39
C ASP A 316 11.46 20.78 -4.48
N MET A 317 12.42 20.68 -5.40
CA MET A 317 12.39 19.67 -6.44
C MET A 317 12.58 18.28 -5.82
N VAL A 318 11.47 17.58 -5.63
CA VAL A 318 11.46 16.17 -5.20
C VAL A 318 10.97 15.32 -6.37
N PRO A 319 11.71 14.29 -6.78
CA PRO A 319 11.40 13.52 -7.99
C PRO A 319 10.02 12.89 -8.03
N PHE A 320 9.41 12.66 -6.86
CA PHE A 320 8.12 11.96 -6.72
C PHE A 320 6.90 12.89 -6.49
N ALA A 321 7.09 14.19 -6.31
CA ALA A 321 6.01 15.12 -6.00
C ALA A 321 6.00 16.32 -6.95
N PRO A 322 4.81 16.87 -7.30
CA PRO A 322 4.73 18.10 -8.07
C PRO A 322 5.14 19.30 -7.22
N GLN A 323 5.61 20.37 -7.86
CA GLN A 323 5.98 21.63 -7.17
C GLN A 323 4.79 22.54 -6.84
N LYS A 324 3.59 22.17 -7.24
CA LYS A 324 2.34 22.88 -6.96
C LYS A 324 1.19 21.88 -6.83
N PRO A 325 0.10 22.24 -6.14
CA PRO A 325 -1.06 21.39 -6.01
C PRO A 325 -1.61 20.93 -7.36
N VAL A 326 -1.91 19.64 -7.48
CA VAL A 326 -2.47 19.05 -8.70
C VAL A 326 -3.76 18.31 -8.35
N ALA A 327 -4.88 18.93 -8.74
CA ALA A 327 -6.19 18.29 -8.64
C ALA A 327 -6.37 17.22 -9.74
N LEU A 328 -6.99 16.10 -9.40
CA LEU A 328 -7.39 15.08 -10.37
C LEU A 328 -8.85 15.24 -10.72
N ASP A 329 -9.15 15.29 -12.02
CA ASP A 329 -10.54 15.26 -12.51
C ASP A 329 -11.06 13.82 -12.56
N ILE A 330 -11.37 13.26 -11.39
CA ILE A 330 -11.84 11.88 -11.21
C ILE A 330 -13.15 11.78 -10.44
N GLY A 331 -13.81 12.92 -10.22
CA GLY A 331 -15.00 13.03 -9.39
C GLY A 331 -14.70 12.89 -7.90
N LYS A 332 -15.73 13.09 -7.09
CA LYS A 332 -15.68 12.98 -5.63
C LYS A 332 -16.74 12.01 -5.10
N PHE A 333 -16.58 11.58 -3.88
CA PHE A 333 -17.61 10.86 -3.14
C PHE A 333 -18.69 11.81 -2.63
N THR A 334 -19.82 11.23 -2.22
CA THR A 334 -20.84 11.97 -1.47
C THR A 334 -20.31 12.42 -0.09
N GLU A 335 -20.91 13.49 0.46
CA GLU A 335 -20.57 13.98 1.80
C GLU A 335 -20.72 12.90 2.87
N ASN A 336 -21.78 12.10 2.74
CA ASN A 336 -22.05 10.97 3.64
C ASN A 336 -20.92 9.91 3.58
N THR A 337 -20.40 9.63 2.39
CA THR A 337 -19.28 8.68 2.21
C THR A 337 -18.01 9.24 2.85
N TYR A 338 -17.65 10.49 2.62
CA TYR A 338 -16.50 11.10 3.28
C TYR A 338 -16.62 11.10 4.81
N TYR A 339 -17.79 11.45 5.33
CA TYR A 339 -18.06 11.39 6.76
C TYR A 339 -17.86 9.96 7.28
N GLY A 340 -18.46 8.98 6.63
CA GLY A 340 -18.33 7.58 7.03
C GLY A 340 -16.91 7.05 7.00
N LEU A 341 -16.14 7.41 5.97
CA LEU A 341 -14.72 7.02 5.88
C LEU A 341 -13.91 7.61 7.04
N ARG A 342 -14.14 8.90 7.36
CA ARG A 342 -13.48 9.56 8.49
C ARG A 342 -13.81 8.87 9.81
N GLU A 343 -15.09 8.59 10.08
CA GLU A 343 -15.55 7.92 11.31
C GLU A 343 -14.98 6.49 11.42
N ALA A 344 -14.94 5.73 10.32
CA ALA A 344 -14.33 4.40 10.30
C ALA A 344 -12.81 4.46 10.60
N MET A 345 -12.10 5.49 10.10
CA MET A 345 -10.70 5.73 10.41
C MET A 345 -10.49 6.13 11.88
N LEU A 346 -11.35 6.96 12.47
CA LEU A 346 -11.34 7.30 13.90
C LEU A 346 -11.55 6.02 14.75
N ARG A 347 -12.50 5.17 14.35
CA ARG A 347 -12.76 3.90 15.04
C ARG A 347 -11.57 2.94 15.00
N SER A 348 -10.74 2.99 13.95
CA SER A 348 -9.51 2.18 13.87
C SER A 348 -8.50 2.52 14.96
N VAL A 349 -8.45 3.78 15.38
CA VAL A 349 -7.59 4.24 16.48
C VAL A 349 -8.24 4.00 17.84
N THR A 350 -9.54 4.21 17.99
CA THR A 350 -10.22 4.10 19.29
C THR A 350 -10.49 2.65 19.70
N GLN A 351 -10.75 1.75 18.76
CA GLN A 351 -11.19 0.37 19.02
C GLN A 351 -10.56 -0.68 18.09
N GLY A 352 -9.79 -0.24 17.08
CA GLY A 352 -9.29 -1.09 16.02
C GLY A 352 -7.80 -1.42 16.11
N THR A 353 -7.22 -1.68 14.95
CA THR A 353 -5.84 -2.20 14.82
C THR A 353 -4.76 -1.18 15.20
N ALA A 354 -5.05 0.12 15.18
CA ALA A 354 -4.11 1.17 15.58
C ALA A 354 -4.18 1.51 17.08
N HIS A 355 -5.21 1.06 17.80
CA HIS A 355 -5.47 1.42 19.20
C HIS A 355 -4.29 1.16 20.14
N LYS A 356 -3.61 0.01 19.96
CA LYS A 356 -2.49 -0.37 20.81
C LYS A 356 -1.40 0.71 20.89
N HIS A 357 -1.06 1.33 19.76
CA HIS A 357 0.04 2.29 19.67
C HIS A 357 -0.41 3.75 19.74
N MET A 358 -1.65 4.03 19.36
CA MET A 358 -2.26 5.38 19.38
C MET A 358 -3.24 5.51 20.55
N SER A 359 -2.77 5.29 21.77
CA SER A 359 -3.54 5.36 23.00
C SER A 359 -2.81 6.20 24.05
N LYS A 360 -3.50 6.60 25.12
CA LYS A 360 -2.92 7.34 26.24
C LYS A 360 -1.66 6.69 26.81
N LYS A 361 -1.52 5.37 26.70
CA LYS A 361 -0.35 4.63 27.20
C LYS A 361 0.90 4.87 26.36
N ASN A 362 0.76 5.07 25.05
CA ASN A 362 1.87 5.09 24.09
C ASN A 362 2.09 6.45 23.45
N MET A 363 1.20 7.41 23.69
CA MET A 363 1.35 8.81 23.29
C MET A 363 1.39 9.69 24.53
N ALA A 364 2.08 10.82 24.45
CA ALA A 364 2.05 11.81 25.53
C ALA A 364 0.59 12.19 25.81
N VAL A 365 0.15 12.08 27.08
CA VAL A 365 -1.25 12.25 27.48
C VAL A 365 -1.82 13.59 26.98
N LYS A 366 -1.06 14.67 27.10
CA LYS A 366 -1.43 15.99 26.62
C LYS A 366 -1.68 16.01 25.10
N ASN A 367 -0.81 15.39 24.31
CA ASN A 367 -0.98 15.33 22.87
C ASN A 367 -2.16 14.44 22.48
N PHE A 368 -2.35 13.30 23.16
CA PHE A 368 -3.45 12.41 22.89
C PHE A 368 -4.82 13.10 23.12
N GLU A 369 -4.95 13.85 24.22
CA GLU A 369 -6.18 14.57 24.55
C GLU A 369 -6.45 15.77 23.63
N ALA A 370 -5.40 16.42 23.13
CA ALA A 370 -5.49 17.55 22.21
C ALA A 370 -5.85 17.14 20.77
N LEU A 371 -5.76 15.85 20.44
CA LEU A 371 -5.87 15.36 19.04
C LEU A 371 -7.12 14.49 18.82
N ARG A 372 -7.63 14.53 17.59
CA ARG A 372 -8.40 13.46 16.96
C ARG A 372 -7.48 12.71 16.04
N LEU A 373 -7.38 11.41 16.23
CA LEU A 373 -6.50 10.52 15.48
C LEU A 373 -7.34 9.51 14.71
N GLY A 374 -7.08 9.37 13.43
CA GLY A 374 -7.73 8.37 12.60
C GLY A 374 -6.76 7.73 11.61
N GLY A 375 -7.04 6.52 11.17
CA GLY A 375 -6.18 5.88 10.19
C GLY A 375 -6.60 4.46 9.81
N LYS A 376 -5.78 3.84 8.98
CA LYS A 376 -5.92 2.44 8.57
C LYS A 376 -4.56 1.77 8.54
N THR A 377 -4.52 0.55 9.04
CA THR A 377 -3.33 -0.31 8.99
C THR A 377 -3.42 -1.30 7.84
N GLY A 378 -2.29 -1.70 7.31
CA GLY A 378 -2.16 -2.76 6.33
C GLY A 378 -0.94 -3.61 6.63
N SER A 379 -1.02 -4.93 6.44
CA SER A 379 0.15 -5.79 6.56
C SER A 379 -0.04 -7.03 5.71
N LEU A 380 0.94 -7.27 4.81
CA LEU A 380 0.92 -8.40 3.88
C LEU A 380 2.35 -8.77 3.49
N ASP A 381 2.60 -10.03 3.19
CA ASP A 381 3.85 -10.45 2.58
C ASP A 381 3.84 -10.08 1.09
N GLY A 382 4.93 -9.51 0.60
CA GLY A 382 5.12 -9.16 -0.80
C GLY A 382 6.36 -9.82 -1.35
N ASN A 383 6.53 -9.74 -2.68
CA ASN A 383 7.61 -10.43 -3.38
C ASN A 383 8.60 -9.48 -4.07
N ASP A 384 8.28 -8.18 -4.17
CA ASP A 384 9.11 -7.21 -4.89
C ASP A 384 9.24 -5.86 -4.16
N PRO A 385 10.27 -5.70 -3.33
CA PRO A 385 11.16 -6.73 -2.76
C PRO A 385 10.42 -7.74 -1.88
N ALA A 386 11.00 -8.94 -1.74
CA ALA A 386 10.41 -9.95 -0.87
C ALA A 386 10.54 -9.54 0.61
N GLY A 387 9.42 -9.54 1.34
CA GLY A 387 9.38 -9.17 2.74
C GLY A 387 7.97 -8.93 3.26
N ARG A 388 7.89 -8.62 4.54
CA ARG A 388 6.64 -8.25 5.22
C ARG A 388 6.43 -6.75 5.14
N TYR A 389 5.44 -6.32 4.41
CA TYR A 389 5.02 -4.93 4.30
C TYR A 389 4.08 -4.57 5.44
N ASP A 390 4.32 -3.43 6.07
CA ASP A 390 3.57 -2.91 7.20
C ASP A 390 3.26 -1.42 6.98
N TRP A 391 1.96 -1.08 7.00
CA TRP A 391 1.47 0.22 6.68
C TRP A 391 0.69 0.86 7.82
N PHE A 392 0.84 2.16 7.93
CA PHE A 392 -0.14 3.05 8.52
C PHE A 392 -0.39 4.22 7.57
N MET A 393 -1.65 4.47 7.23
CA MET A 393 -2.08 5.73 6.63
C MET A 393 -3.14 6.37 7.49
N GLY A 394 -2.95 7.65 7.84
CA GLY A 394 -3.88 8.30 8.76
C GLY A 394 -3.62 9.78 8.93
N PHE A 395 -4.25 10.34 9.95
CA PHE A 395 -4.21 11.76 10.25
C PHE A 395 -4.18 12.04 11.74
N ALA A 396 -3.70 13.25 12.05
CA ALA A 396 -3.87 13.90 13.34
C ALA A 396 -4.47 15.29 13.13
N GLU A 397 -5.53 15.61 13.86
CA GLU A 397 -6.25 16.87 13.81
C GLU A 397 -6.37 17.45 15.21
N ALA A 398 -6.00 18.71 15.42
CA ALA A 398 -6.18 19.38 16.70
C ALA A 398 -7.67 19.58 17.01
N ARG A 399 -8.10 19.19 18.22
CA ARG A 399 -9.52 19.28 18.62
C ARG A 399 -10.04 20.72 18.66
N ASN A 400 -9.19 21.63 19.12
CA ASN A 400 -9.54 23.04 19.30
C ASN A 400 -9.35 23.89 18.03
N ASP A 401 -8.60 23.37 17.06
CA ASP A 401 -8.32 24.04 15.80
C ASP A 401 -8.14 23.01 14.67
N PRO A 402 -9.21 22.56 14.03
CA PRO A 402 -9.14 21.57 12.94
C PRO A 402 -8.29 22.00 11.73
N SER A 403 -7.99 23.30 11.60
CA SER A 403 -7.09 23.79 10.55
C SER A 403 -5.64 23.35 10.78
N LYS A 404 -5.28 23.01 12.02
CA LYS A 404 -4.03 22.37 12.40
C LYS A 404 -4.20 20.85 12.32
N SER A 405 -3.91 20.32 11.16
CA SER A 405 -4.01 18.88 10.89
C SER A 405 -2.95 18.41 9.91
N ILE A 406 -2.50 17.19 10.09
CA ILE A 406 -1.53 16.53 9.21
C ILE A 406 -2.05 15.16 8.77
N VAL A 407 -1.63 14.77 7.59
CA VAL A 407 -1.67 13.39 7.12
C VAL A 407 -0.30 12.76 7.38
N VAL A 408 -0.30 11.55 7.91
CA VAL A 408 0.92 10.77 8.16
C VAL A 408 0.81 9.42 7.47
N ILE A 409 1.78 9.12 6.63
CA ILE A 409 1.94 7.83 5.97
C ILE A 409 3.24 7.22 6.44
N VAL A 410 3.16 5.98 6.90
CA VAL A 410 4.32 5.15 7.21
C VAL A 410 4.18 3.84 6.46
N MET A 411 5.17 3.52 5.65
CA MET A 411 5.32 2.22 5.01
C MET A 411 6.68 1.66 5.39
N GLN A 412 6.70 0.42 5.83
CA GLN A 412 7.91 -0.32 6.16
C GLN A 412 7.86 -1.70 5.52
N MET A 413 9.00 -2.18 5.08
CA MET A 413 9.18 -3.57 4.68
C MET A 413 10.28 -4.18 5.53
N HIS A 414 10.05 -5.39 5.99
CA HIS A 414 10.96 -6.15 6.82
C HIS A 414 11.16 -7.55 6.23
N LYS A 415 12.40 -7.99 6.15
CA LYS A 415 12.77 -9.35 5.69
C LYS A 415 12.75 -10.33 6.85
N GLU A 416 13.74 -10.25 7.70
CA GLU A 416 13.94 -11.22 8.78
C GLU A 416 13.47 -10.67 10.14
N PHE A 417 13.75 -9.41 10.42
CA PHE A 417 13.47 -8.78 11.70
C PHE A 417 12.55 -7.58 11.59
N ARG A 418 11.45 -7.59 12.34
CA ARG A 418 10.52 -6.47 12.46
C ARG A 418 10.80 -5.72 13.75
N SER A 419 11.35 -4.51 13.65
CA SER A 419 11.70 -3.69 14.81
C SER A 419 10.47 -3.05 15.47
N GLN A 420 9.80 -2.15 14.78
CA GLN A 420 8.61 -1.44 15.26
C GLN A 420 7.48 -1.46 14.23
N PRO A 421 6.22 -1.61 14.66
CA PRO A 421 5.07 -1.50 13.76
C PRO A 421 4.94 -0.08 13.18
N ALA A 422 4.45 0.03 11.93
CA ALA A 422 4.21 1.32 11.28
C ALA A 422 3.28 2.24 12.10
N THR A 423 2.34 1.68 12.86
CA THR A 423 1.48 2.43 13.78
C THR A 423 2.24 3.08 14.94
N GLN A 424 3.27 2.40 15.48
CA GLN A 424 4.12 2.95 16.55
C GLN A 424 4.97 4.10 16.01
N VAL A 425 5.55 3.91 14.83
CA VAL A 425 6.34 4.95 14.16
C VAL A 425 5.48 6.19 13.88
N ALA A 426 4.29 5.99 13.32
CA ALA A 426 3.34 7.07 13.04
C ALA A 426 2.93 7.82 14.33
N ALA A 427 2.65 7.10 15.42
CA ALA A 427 2.34 7.71 16.72
C ALA A 427 3.49 8.60 17.21
N THR A 428 4.74 8.16 17.03
CA THR A 428 5.92 8.93 17.41
C THR A 428 6.09 10.19 16.55
N VAL A 429 5.89 10.10 15.25
CA VAL A 429 5.91 11.25 14.33
C VAL A 429 4.82 12.27 14.71
N ILE A 430 3.61 11.80 15.00
CA ILE A 430 2.50 12.66 15.44
C ILE A 430 2.84 13.35 16.78
N ASN A 431 3.48 12.66 17.72
CA ASN A 431 3.91 13.28 18.97
C ASN A 431 4.94 14.41 18.75
N TYR A 432 5.92 14.22 17.86
CA TYR A 432 6.88 15.29 17.52
C TYR A 432 6.20 16.50 16.89
N TRP A 433 5.30 16.27 15.93
CA TRP A 433 4.52 17.35 15.31
C TRP A 433 3.64 18.08 16.33
N ALA A 434 2.93 17.36 17.20
CA ALA A 434 2.06 17.93 18.22
C ALA A 434 2.82 18.77 19.24
N HIS A 435 3.97 18.28 19.70
CA HIS A 435 4.85 19.03 20.61
C HIS A 435 5.28 20.36 19.99
N GLN A 436 5.66 20.38 18.73
CA GLN A 436 6.10 21.59 18.04
C GLN A 436 4.95 22.58 17.77
N ASN A 437 3.76 22.09 17.43
CA ASN A 437 2.68 22.92 16.88
C ASN A 437 1.54 23.22 17.86
N LEU A 438 1.39 22.44 18.94
CA LEU A 438 0.30 22.59 19.91
C LEU A 438 0.75 23.03 21.30
N GLU A 439 2.01 22.81 21.66
CA GLU A 439 2.54 23.16 23.01
C GLU A 439 3.21 24.52 23.10
N LYS A 440 3.52 25.14 21.95
CA LYS A 440 4.05 26.51 21.92
C LYS A 440 2.89 27.53 22.07
N LYS A 441 2.53 27.83 23.28
CA LYS A 441 1.83 29.06 23.70
C LYS A 441 2.50 29.63 24.95
#